data_928c235ef041349358247efbc753320d
#
_entry.id   928c235ef041349358247efbc753320d
#
_cell.length_a   1.000
_cell.length_b   1.000
_cell.length_c   1.000
_cell.angle_alpha   90.00
_cell.angle_beta   90.00
_cell.angle_gamma   90.00
#
_symmetry.space_group_name_H-M   'P 1'
#
loop_
_entity.id
_entity.type
_entity.pdbx_description
1 polymer ?
#
loop_
_entity_poly.entity_id
_entity_poly.type
_entity_poly.pdbx_seq_one_letter_code
_entity_poly.pdbx_strand_id
1 'polypeptide(L)'
;VVHNSVWNTPNKKKVIEMFAGGATVVEVCRFLGIHKATFYRWLKDERKGDFQRTVELGIQASEAHWIQVGRDNLENKSFNTSLYAFMMVNKFNYRSTYSKQEVDKTETKKTTVEVKKAVDVESIIDKLNESMEEKPELLN
;
A
#
# COMPACT_ATOMS: atom_id res chain seq x y z
N VAL A 1 -26.17 -29.26 11.90
CA VAL A 1 -25.58 -28.82 10.62
C VAL A 1 -24.16 -28.37 10.91
N VAL A 2 -23.20 -29.20 10.58
CA VAL A 2 -21.80 -28.80 10.62
C VAL A 2 -21.64 -27.72 9.53
N HIS A 3 -21.74 -26.48 9.90
CA HIS A 3 -21.22 -25.41 9.08
C HIS A 3 -19.70 -25.63 9.00
N ASN A 4 -19.26 -26.39 8.02
CA ASN A 4 -17.88 -26.34 7.62
C ASN A 4 -17.59 -24.87 7.35
N SER A 5 -16.87 -24.25 8.26
CA SER A 5 -16.51 -22.85 8.12
C SER A 5 -15.90 -22.67 6.74
N VAL A 6 -16.46 -21.82 5.93
CA VAL A 6 -15.89 -21.45 4.62
C VAL A 6 -14.43 -21.00 4.81
N TRP A 7 -14.11 -20.50 5.98
CA TRP A 7 -12.76 -20.14 6.38
C TRP A 7 -12.08 -21.34 7.06
N ASN A 8 -11.33 -22.09 6.28
CA ASN A 8 -10.56 -23.26 6.71
C ASN A 8 -9.12 -23.20 6.13
N THR A 9 -8.24 -24.08 6.58
CA THR A 9 -6.83 -24.05 6.19
C THR A 9 -6.60 -24.16 4.68
N PRO A 10 -7.25 -25.06 3.92
CA PRO A 10 -7.13 -25.10 2.47
C PRO A 10 -7.56 -23.80 1.80
N ASN A 11 -8.70 -23.24 2.19
CA ASN A 11 -9.22 -22.00 1.62
C ASN A 11 -8.33 -20.81 1.97
N LYS A 12 -7.80 -20.75 3.18
CA LYS A 12 -6.81 -19.75 3.60
C LYS A 12 -5.58 -19.74 2.70
N LYS A 13 -4.99 -20.91 2.44
CA LYS A 13 -3.84 -21.04 1.52
C LYS A 13 -4.21 -20.54 0.12
N LYS A 14 -5.36 -20.98 -0.38
CA LYS A 14 -5.82 -20.58 -1.72
C LYS A 14 -6.06 -19.08 -1.84
N VAL A 15 -6.62 -18.44 -0.81
CA VAL A 15 -6.81 -16.98 -0.77
C VAL A 15 -5.46 -16.25 -0.83
N ILE A 16 -4.46 -16.71 -0.09
CA ILE A 16 -3.10 -16.14 -0.15
C ILE A 16 -2.51 -16.28 -1.56
N GLU A 17 -2.61 -17.46 -2.17
CA GLU A 17 -2.15 -17.70 -3.55
C GLU A 17 -2.86 -16.80 -4.56
N MET A 18 -4.16 -16.64 -4.44
CA MET A 18 -4.96 -15.78 -5.31
C MET A 18 -4.48 -14.32 -5.21
N PHE A 19 -4.33 -13.79 -4.02
CA PHE A 19 -3.82 -12.43 -3.83
C PHE A 19 -2.38 -12.28 -4.36
N ALA A 20 -1.51 -13.24 -4.09
CA ALA A 20 -0.14 -13.26 -4.61
C ALA A 20 -0.09 -13.29 -6.15
N GLY A 21 -1.10 -13.87 -6.80
CA GLY A 21 -1.31 -13.82 -8.24
C GLY A 21 -2.00 -12.55 -8.74
N GLY A 22 -2.26 -11.58 -7.87
CA GLY A 22 -2.89 -10.31 -8.22
C GLY A 22 -4.41 -10.28 -8.19
N ALA A 23 -5.06 -11.29 -7.61
CA ALA A 23 -6.52 -11.36 -7.52
C ALA A 23 -7.11 -10.19 -6.73
N THR A 24 -8.32 -9.86 -7.08
CA THR A 24 -9.14 -8.83 -6.40
C THR A 24 -9.97 -9.43 -5.27
N VAL A 25 -10.46 -8.57 -4.37
CA VAL A 25 -11.42 -8.97 -3.33
C VAL A 25 -12.66 -9.64 -3.94
N VAL A 26 -13.11 -9.18 -5.11
CA VAL A 26 -14.27 -9.77 -5.79
C VAL A 26 -14.02 -11.23 -6.18
N GLU A 27 -12.83 -11.51 -6.74
CA GLU A 27 -12.44 -12.87 -7.11
C GLU A 27 -12.31 -13.78 -5.89
N VAL A 28 -11.73 -13.28 -4.81
CA VAL A 28 -11.64 -14.00 -3.53
C VAL A 28 -13.01 -14.27 -2.93
N CYS A 29 -13.92 -13.31 -2.94
CA CYS A 29 -15.29 -13.49 -2.49
C CYS A 29 -16.02 -14.56 -3.31
N ARG A 30 -15.83 -14.55 -4.64
CA ARG A 30 -16.40 -15.57 -5.54
C ARG A 30 -15.87 -16.96 -5.22
N PHE A 31 -14.57 -17.08 -4.98
CA PHE A 31 -13.97 -18.35 -4.58
C PHE A 31 -14.52 -18.87 -3.24
N LEU A 32 -14.64 -17.99 -2.24
CA LEU A 32 -15.16 -18.34 -0.91
C LEU A 32 -16.68 -18.53 -0.90
N GLY A 33 -17.40 -18.16 -1.95
CA GLY A 33 -18.86 -18.21 -2.00
C GLY A 33 -19.52 -17.22 -1.04
N ILE A 34 -18.92 -16.09 -0.78
CA ILE A 34 -19.43 -15.05 0.11
C ILE A 34 -19.67 -13.72 -0.62
N HIS A 35 -20.56 -12.90 -0.09
CA HIS A 35 -20.75 -11.54 -0.59
C HIS A 35 -19.65 -10.60 -0.09
N LYS A 36 -19.34 -9.55 -0.86
CA LYS A 36 -18.41 -8.48 -0.44
C LYS A 36 -18.78 -7.89 0.94
N ALA A 37 -20.08 -7.71 1.19
CA ALA A 37 -20.54 -7.21 2.48
C ALA A 37 -20.13 -8.14 3.64
N THR A 38 -20.20 -9.46 3.43
CA THR A 38 -19.73 -10.46 4.42
C THR A 38 -18.22 -10.39 4.60
N PHE A 39 -17.46 -10.26 3.53
CA PHE A 39 -16.01 -10.10 3.55
C PHE A 39 -15.59 -8.89 4.41
N TYR A 40 -16.18 -7.72 4.14
CA TYR A 40 -15.85 -6.51 4.90
C TYR A 40 -16.38 -6.53 6.34
N ARG A 41 -17.48 -7.22 6.61
CA ARG A 41 -17.95 -7.47 7.97
C ARG A 41 -16.94 -8.33 8.74
N TRP A 42 -16.38 -9.37 8.12
CA TRP A 42 -15.37 -10.22 8.75
C TRP A 42 -14.06 -9.46 9.01
N LEU A 43 -13.70 -8.50 8.17
CA LEU A 43 -12.54 -7.64 8.39
C LEU A 43 -12.69 -6.72 9.62
N LYS A 44 -13.92 -6.48 10.06
CA LYS A 44 -14.22 -5.65 11.25
C LYS A 44 -14.55 -6.50 12.48
N ASP A 45 -14.68 -7.80 12.34
CA ASP A 45 -15.01 -8.69 13.45
C ASP A 45 -13.75 -9.11 14.20
N GLU A 46 -13.59 -8.60 15.41
CA GLU A 46 -12.42 -8.89 16.27
C GLU A 46 -12.21 -10.39 16.53
N ARG A 47 -13.28 -11.20 16.42
CA ARG A 47 -13.20 -12.65 16.59
C ARG A 47 -12.57 -13.36 15.40
N LYS A 48 -12.35 -12.66 14.28
CA LYS A 48 -11.81 -13.19 13.02
C LYS A 48 -10.39 -12.67 12.72
N GLY A 49 -9.56 -12.56 13.73
CA GLY A 49 -8.20 -12.05 13.61
C GLY A 49 -7.34 -12.83 12.62
N ASP A 50 -7.55 -14.14 12.48
CA ASP A 50 -6.84 -14.95 11.48
C ASP A 50 -7.23 -14.56 10.05
N PHE A 51 -8.51 -14.33 9.80
CA PHE A 51 -9.00 -13.83 8.51
C PHE A 51 -8.43 -12.45 8.19
N GLN A 52 -8.49 -11.53 9.13
CA GLN A 52 -7.96 -10.17 8.99
C GLN A 52 -6.48 -10.17 8.62
N ARG A 53 -5.67 -10.90 9.37
CA ARG A 53 -4.23 -11.04 9.12
C ARG A 53 -3.93 -11.66 7.76
N THR A 54 -4.66 -12.68 7.39
CA THR A 54 -4.49 -13.35 6.09
C THR A 54 -4.80 -12.43 4.93
N VAL A 55 -5.89 -11.68 5.04
CA VAL A 55 -6.28 -10.69 4.00
C VAL A 55 -5.27 -9.56 3.92
N GLU A 56 -4.79 -9.05 5.06
CA GLU A 56 -3.76 -8.00 5.09
C GLU A 56 -2.48 -8.44 4.37
N LEU A 57 -1.97 -9.61 4.70
CA LEU A 57 -0.81 -10.20 4.03
C LEU A 57 -1.08 -10.47 2.54
N GLY A 58 -2.29 -10.92 2.21
CA GLY A 58 -2.71 -11.13 0.84
C GLY A 58 -2.73 -9.85 0.02
N ILE A 59 -3.27 -8.77 0.57
CA ILE A 59 -3.29 -7.45 -0.10
C ILE A 59 -1.87 -6.95 -0.33
N GLN A 60 -0.96 -7.09 0.62
CA GLN A 60 0.45 -6.74 0.45
C GLN A 60 1.11 -7.57 -0.66
N ALA A 61 0.83 -8.87 -0.71
CA ALA A 61 1.33 -9.74 -1.79
C ALA A 61 0.76 -9.35 -3.16
N SER A 62 -0.52 -8.98 -3.23
CA SER A 62 -1.15 -8.47 -4.45
C SER A 62 -0.51 -7.16 -4.91
N GLU A 63 -0.24 -6.25 -3.99
CA GLU A 63 0.45 -5.00 -4.29
C GLU A 63 1.85 -5.24 -4.85
N ALA A 64 2.63 -6.11 -4.23
CA ALA A 64 3.96 -6.50 -4.70
C ALA A 64 3.91 -7.12 -6.11
N HIS A 65 2.92 -7.98 -6.39
CA HIS A 65 2.70 -8.53 -7.72
C HIS A 65 2.46 -7.44 -8.77
N TRP A 66 1.56 -6.51 -8.50
CA TRP A 66 1.24 -5.44 -9.45
C TRP A 66 2.38 -4.45 -9.64
N ILE A 67 3.17 -4.18 -8.61
CA ILE A 67 4.42 -3.40 -8.73
C ILE A 67 5.38 -4.13 -9.65
N GLN A 68 5.53 -5.45 -9.52
CA GLN A 68 6.39 -6.25 -10.39
C GLN A 68 5.91 -6.23 -11.85
N VAL A 69 4.60 -6.33 -12.08
CA VAL A 69 4.01 -6.17 -13.43
C VAL A 69 4.42 -4.83 -14.05
N GLY A 70 4.38 -3.75 -13.27
CA GLY A 70 4.83 -2.44 -13.75
C GLY A 70 6.33 -2.42 -14.10
N ARG A 71 7.17 -2.99 -13.24
CA ARG A 71 8.62 -3.08 -13.48
C ARG A 71 8.94 -3.87 -14.74
N ASP A 72 8.30 -5.01 -14.92
CA ASP A 72 8.54 -5.90 -16.07
C ASP A 72 8.12 -5.29 -17.40
N ASN A 73 7.29 -4.25 -17.36
CA ASN A 73 6.75 -3.59 -18.55
C ASN A 73 7.29 -2.16 -18.76
N LEU A 74 8.32 -1.74 -18.05
CA LEU A 74 8.89 -0.38 -18.18
C LEU A 74 9.32 -0.03 -19.62
N GLU A 75 9.83 -1.01 -20.35
CA GLU A 75 10.28 -0.83 -21.74
C GLU A 75 9.23 -1.30 -22.78
N ASN A 76 8.11 -1.85 -22.33
CA ASN A 76 7.08 -2.37 -23.22
C ASN A 76 6.17 -1.24 -23.72
N LYS A 77 6.39 -0.80 -24.96
CA LYS A 77 5.61 0.27 -25.59
C LYS A 77 4.14 -0.08 -25.80
N SER A 78 3.79 -1.36 -25.79
CA SER A 78 2.40 -1.83 -25.91
C SER A 78 1.68 -1.90 -24.56
N PHE A 79 2.38 -1.67 -23.47
CA PHE A 79 1.77 -1.69 -22.14
C PHE A 79 0.87 -0.47 -21.93
N ASN A 80 -0.37 -0.73 -21.51
CA ASN A 80 -1.31 0.36 -21.26
C ASN A 80 -1.05 1.00 -19.88
N THR A 81 -0.16 1.99 -19.87
CA THR A 81 0.25 2.70 -18.64
C THR A 81 -0.91 3.44 -17.98
N SER A 82 -1.85 3.96 -18.77
CA SER A 82 -3.02 4.68 -18.21
C SER A 82 -3.96 3.74 -17.48
N LEU A 83 -4.25 2.58 -18.07
CA LEU A 83 -5.05 1.54 -17.41
C LEU A 83 -4.34 1.02 -16.16
N TYR A 84 -3.03 0.77 -16.24
CA TYR A 84 -2.22 0.33 -15.11
C TYR A 84 -2.26 1.35 -13.96
N ALA A 85 -2.03 2.63 -14.24
CA ALA A 85 -2.11 3.69 -13.24
C ALA A 85 -3.50 3.79 -12.60
N PHE A 86 -4.57 3.68 -13.41
CA PHE A 86 -5.95 3.64 -12.93
C PHE A 86 -6.18 2.45 -11.99
N MET A 87 -5.69 1.27 -12.33
CA MET A 87 -5.80 0.08 -11.50
C MET A 87 -5.04 0.24 -10.18
N MET A 88 -3.82 0.77 -10.20
CA MET A 88 -3.00 1.00 -9.00
C MET A 88 -3.66 2.01 -8.04
N VAL A 89 -4.24 3.09 -8.57
CA VAL A 89 -5.00 4.05 -7.75
C VAL A 89 -6.20 3.38 -7.10
N ASN A 90 -6.99 2.63 -7.85
CA ASN A 90 -8.22 2.04 -7.33
C ASN A 90 -8.01 0.82 -6.42
N LYS A 91 -6.96 0.02 -6.67
CA LYS A 91 -6.66 -1.16 -5.84
C LYS A 91 -5.94 -0.82 -4.56
N PHE A 92 -4.94 0.06 -4.63
CA PHE A 92 -3.97 0.30 -3.57
C PHE A 92 -3.91 1.76 -3.11
N ASN A 93 -4.85 2.57 -3.56
CA ASN A 93 -4.93 3.98 -3.19
C ASN A 93 -3.65 4.79 -3.53
N TYR A 94 -2.93 4.40 -4.58
CA TYR A 94 -1.84 5.20 -5.13
C TYR A 94 -2.38 6.50 -5.69
N ARG A 95 -1.98 7.61 -5.11
CA ARG A 95 -2.39 8.94 -5.59
C ARG A 95 -1.25 9.57 -6.36
N SER A 96 -1.57 10.09 -7.54
CA SER A 96 -0.65 10.96 -8.26
C SER A 96 -0.33 12.19 -7.40
N THR A 97 0.95 12.60 -7.40
CA THR A 97 1.37 13.85 -6.75
C THR A 97 0.62 15.08 -7.26
N TYR A 98 0.14 15.03 -8.50
CA TYR A 98 -0.68 16.09 -9.11
C TYR A 98 -2.11 16.15 -8.54
N SER A 99 -2.71 15.02 -8.19
CA SER A 99 -4.06 15.01 -7.60
C SER A 99 -4.07 15.47 -6.14
N LYS A 100 -2.94 15.43 -5.44
CA LYS A 100 -2.80 16.02 -4.11
C LYS A 100 -2.89 17.55 -4.13
N GLN A 101 -2.50 18.18 -5.23
CA GLN A 101 -2.50 19.64 -5.31
C GLN A 101 -3.89 20.28 -5.43
N GLU A 102 -4.91 19.54 -5.86
CA GLU A 102 -6.27 20.08 -5.98
C GLU A 102 -7.11 19.94 -4.71
N VAL A 103 -6.89 18.85 -3.95
CA VAL A 103 -7.61 18.63 -2.69
C VAL A 103 -7.01 19.48 -1.55
N ASP A 104 -5.71 19.73 -1.59
CA ASP A 104 -5.01 20.50 -0.56
C ASP A 104 -5.13 22.02 -0.71
N LYS A 105 -5.69 22.55 -1.80
CA LYS A 105 -5.86 24.01 -1.96
C LYS A 105 -6.84 24.63 -0.96
N THR A 106 -7.68 23.83 -0.31
CA THR A 106 -8.66 24.32 0.66
C THR A 106 -8.18 24.18 2.13
N GLU A 107 -7.30 23.23 2.43
CA GLU A 107 -6.82 23.00 3.81
C GLU A 107 -5.35 23.42 4.03
N THR A 108 -4.57 23.54 2.96
CA THR A 108 -3.10 23.66 3.07
C THR A 108 -2.58 25.09 3.25
N LYS A 109 -3.44 26.11 3.33
CA LYS A 109 -2.93 27.48 3.65
C LYS A 109 -2.38 27.60 5.07
N LYS A 110 -2.71 26.68 5.98
CA LYS A 110 -2.16 26.66 7.35
C LYS A 110 -1.00 25.69 7.54
N THR A 111 -0.99 24.56 6.84
CA THR A 111 0.01 23.50 7.07
C THR A 111 1.30 23.68 6.25
N THR A 112 1.22 24.34 5.10
CA THR A 112 2.38 24.58 4.23
C THR A 112 3.41 25.53 4.83
N VAL A 113 2.98 26.43 5.72
CA VAL A 113 3.89 27.36 6.42
C VAL A 113 4.68 26.66 7.51
N GLU A 114 4.11 25.64 8.16
CA GLU A 114 4.81 24.86 9.21
C GLU A 114 5.77 23.82 8.63
N VAL A 115 5.43 23.19 7.52
CA VAL A 115 6.32 22.20 6.86
C VAL A 115 7.52 22.88 6.21
N LYS A 116 7.37 24.11 5.66
CA LYS A 116 8.52 24.87 5.16
C LYS A 116 9.47 25.36 6.27
N LYS A 117 9.00 25.49 7.50
CA LYS A 117 9.84 25.79 8.66
C LYS A 117 10.54 24.55 9.24
N ALA A 118 10.01 23.35 8.99
CA ALA A 118 10.53 22.12 9.60
C ALA A 118 11.62 21.43 8.78
N VAL A 119 11.78 21.73 7.48
CA VAL A 119 12.79 21.09 6.61
C VAL A 119 13.56 22.17 5.84
N ASP A 120 14.36 22.93 6.56
CA ASP A 120 15.47 23.70 5.96
C ASP A 120 16.67 22.75 5.85
N VAL A 121 16.82 22.16 4.66
CA VAL A 121 17.89 21.20 4.35
C VAL A 121 19.26 21.86 4.47
N GLU A 122 19.39 23.16 4.14
CA GLU A 122 20.63 23.92 4.29
C GLU A 122 21.05 24.03 5.77
N SER A 123 20.09 24.31 6.65
CA SER A 123 20.34 24.35 8.10
C SER A 123 20.77 22.99 8.68
N ILE A 124 20.28 21.88 8.14
CA ILE A 124 20.70 20.53 8.54
C ILE A 124 22.11 20.23 8.04
N ILE A 125 22.43 20.62 6.81
CA ILE A 125 23.78 20.47 6.23
C ILE A 125 24.80 21.31 7.01
N ASP A 126 24.48 22.56 7.36
CA ASP A 126 25.35 23.43 8.15
C ASP A 126 25.62 22.83 9.54
N LYS A 127 24.61 22.31 10.22
CA LYS A 127 24.76 21.61 11.52
C LYS A 127 25.59 20.33 11.43
N LEU A 128 25.47 19.59 10.32
CA LEU A 128 26.29 18.40 10.08
C LEU A 128 27.73 18.78 9.82
N ASN A 129 28.00 19.85 9.06
CA ASN A 129 29.34 20.34 8.79
C ASN A 129 30.02 20.87 10.08
N GLU A 130 29.30 21.65 10.89
CA GLU A 130 29.78 22.11 12.21
C GLU A 130 30.12 20.93 13.14
N SER A 131 29.28 19.88 13.18
CA SER A 131 29.55 18.70 13.99
C SER A 131 30.71 17.84 13.49
N MET A 132 31.09 17.96 12.21
CA MET A 132 32.25 17.28 11.63
C MET A 132 33.53 18.08 11.88
N GLU A 133 33.46 19.40 11.98
CA GLU A 133 34.62 20.26 12.31
C GLU A 133 34.99 20.22 13.79
N GLU A 134 34.02 19.98 14.69
CA GLU A 134 34.27 19.86 16.14
C GLU A 134 34.95 18.56 16.60
N LYS A 135 35.15 17.57 15.73
CA LYS A 135 35.79 16.28 16.08
C LYS A 135 36.93 15.88 15.12
N PRO A 136 37.98 16.68 14.96
CA PRO A 136 39.15 16.24 14.19
C PRO A 136 40.03 15.20 14.92
N GLU A 137 39.83 14.96 16.23
CA GLU A 137 40.71 14.11 17.05
C GLU A 137 40.32 12.60 17.05
N LEU A 138 39.25 12.18 16.42
CA LEU A 138 38.82 10.78 16.39
C LEU A 138 39.25 9.98 15.16
N LEU A 139 40.09 10.56 14.27
CA LEU A 139 40.63 9.96 13.04
C LEU A 139 42.13 9.69 13.06
N ASN A 140 42.75 9.72 14.23
CA ASN A 140 44.13 9.26 14.43
C ASN A 140 44.20 7.94 15.17
#